data_bf9ba5852267a0852369f9ca305b831a
#
_entry.id   bf9ba5852267a0852369f9ca305b831a
#
_cell.length_a   1.000
_cell.length_b   1.000
_cell.length_c   1.000
_cell.angle_alpha   90.00
_cell.angle_beta   90.00
_cell.angle_gamma   90.00
#
_symmetry.space_group_name_H-M   'P 1'
#
loop_
_entity.id
_entity.type
_entity.pdbx_description
1 polymer ?
#
loop_
_entity_poly.entity_id
_entity_poly.type
_entity_poly.pdbx_seq_one_letter_code
_entity_poly.pdbx_strand_id
1 'polypeptide(L)' 'MYFEYRIVKIEKGLFLIEYRSTPDGTWQDVEDKQFKTKPKAEAWARKNFV' A
#
# COMPACT_ATOMS: atom_id res chain seq x y z
N MET A 1 -2.98 -16.94 -8.97
CA MET A 1 -2.60 -15.56 -9.22
C MET A 1 -1.99 -14.98 -7.97
N TYR A 2 -0.86 -14.30 -8.08
CA TYR A 2 -0.14 -13.75 -6.95
C TYR A 2 -0.40 -12.25 -6.84
N PHE A 3 -0.64 -11.78 -5.63
CA PHE A 3 -0.76 -10.36 -5.35
C PHE A 3 -0.47 -10.12 -3.88
N GLU A 4 0.34 -9.12 -3.60
CA GLU A 4 0.56 -8.71 -2.21
C GLU A 4 0.73 -7.19 -2.14
N TYR A 5 0.45 -6.64 -0.98
CA TYR A 5 0.67 -5.23 -0.73
C TYR A 5 1.27 -5.05 0.67
N ARG A 6 1.83 -3.88 0.88
CA ARG A 6 2.34 -3.51 2.19
C ARG A 6 2.12 -2.02 2.42
N ILE A 7 2.08 -1.63 3.68
CA ILE A 7 1.94 -0.24 4.05
C ILE A 7 3.29 0.23 4.56
N VAL A 8 3.78 1.32 3.97
CA VAL A 8 5.11 1.84 4.25
C VAL A 8 5.00 3.21 4.91
N LYS A 9 5.62 3.33 6.08
CA LYS A 9 5.69 4.62 6.75
C LYS A 9 6.89 5.38 6.21
N ILE A 10 6.63 6.50 5.57
CA ILE A 10 7.67 7.36 5.02
C ILE A 10 8.19 8.30 6.10
N GLU A 11 7.26 8.90 6.83
CA GLU A 11 7.59 9.75 7.97
C GLU A 11 6.36 9.84 8.85
N LYS A 12 6.46 10.53 9.99
CA LYS A 12 5.33 10.67 10.89
C LYS A 12 4.16 11.34 10.14
N GLY A 13 3.01 10.66 10.16
CA GLY A 13 1.82 11.18 9.49
C GLY A 13 1.82 11.00 7.99
N LEU A 14 2.71 10.17 7.45
CA LEU A 14 2.73 9.92 6.01
C LEU A 14 2.95 8.42 5.75
N PHE A 15 1.91 7.77 5.27
CA PHE A 15 1.94 6.35 4.93
C PHE A 15 1.58 6.17 3.46
N LEU A 16 2.26 5.27 2.80
CA LEU A 16 1.99 4.92 1.42
C LEU A 16 1.69 3.43 1.33
N ILE A 17 1.01 3.04 0.27
CA ILE A 17 0.74 1.64 0.00
C ILE A 17 1.55 1.24 -1.21
N GLU A 18 2.29 0.15 -1.08
CA GLU A 18 3.04 -0.46 -2.18
C GLU A 18 2.46 -1.83 -2.47
N TYR A 19 2.49 -2.22 -3.73
CA TYR A 19 1.96 -3.51 -4.15
C TYR A 19 2.82 -4.12 -5.24
N ARG A 20 2.67 -5.43 -5.42
CA ARG A 20 3.29 -6.15 -6.53
C ARG A 20 2.47 -7.39 -6.84
N SER A 21 2.59 -7.84 -8.08
CA SER A 21 1.81 -8.99 -8.55
C SER A 21 2.68 -10.23 -8.80
N THR A 22 3.97 -10.17 -8.46
CA THR A 22 4.86 -11.33 -8.53
C THR A 22 5.74 -11.36 -7.30
N PRO A 23 6.16 -12.56 -6.82
CA PRO A 23 6.95 -12.65 -5.58
C PRO A 23 8.30 -11.95 -5.65
N ASP A 24 8.86 -11.84 -6.84
CA ASP A 24 10.17 -11.21 -7.05
C ASP A 24 10.07 -9.91 -7.83
N GLY A 25 8.86 -9.39 -8.00
CA GLY A 25 8.65 -8.16 -8.75
C GLY A 25 9.00 -6.92 -7.95
N THR A 26 9.15 -5.82 -8.67
CA THR A 26 9.40 -4.52 -8.06
C THR A 26 8.14 -4.00 -7.38
N TRP A 27 8.29 -3.47 -6.17
CA TRP A 27 7.18 -2.82 -5.49
C TRP A 27 6.80 -1.54 -6.22
N GLN A 28 5.49 -1.31 -6.36
CA GLN A 28 4.96 -0.11 -7.00
C GLN A 28 4.08 0.63 -6.03
N ASP A 29 4.12 1.96 -6.09
CA ASP A 29 3.29 2.81 -5.24
C ASP A 29 1.91 2.99 -5.84
N VAL A 30 0.92 3.12 -4.96
CA VAL A 30 -0.41 3.55 -5.38
C VAL A 30 -0.34 5.07 -5.57
N GLU A 31 -0.51 5.51 -6.81
CA GLU A 31 -0.39 6.92 -7.14
C GLU A 31 -1.45 7.78 -6.46
N ASP A 32 -1.05 8.98 -6.07
CA ASP A 32 -1.93 10.01 -5.51
C ASP A 32 -2.64 9.60 -4.24
N LYS A 33 -2.11 8.57 -3.55
CA LYS A 33 -2.71 8.12 -2.29
C LYS A 33 -1.70 8.26 -1.17
N GLN A 34 -2.01 9.13 -0.23
CA GLN A 34 -1.22 9.33 0.97
C GLN A 34 -2.18 9.24 2.16
N PHE A 35 -1.71 8.61 3.23
CA PHE A 35 -2.55 8.40 4.39
C PHE A 35 -1.83 8.92 5.63
N LYS A 36 -2.60 9.46 6.56
CA LYS A 36 -2.03 10.02 7.78
C LYS A 36 -1.78 8.97 8.84
N THR A 37 -2.49 7.84 8.75
CA THR A 37 -2.35 6.75 9.72
C THR A 37 -2.36 5.41 8.99
N LYS A 38 -1.74 4.41 9.63
CA LYS A 38 -1.72 3.07 9.08
C LYS A 38 -3.12 2.45 8.94
N PRO A 39 -4.02 2.60 9.95
CA PRO A 39 -5.37 2.05 9.79
C PRO A 39 -6.13 2.60 8.60
N LYS A 40 -5.93 3.88 8.27
CA LYS A 40 -6.59 4.45 7.09
C LYS A 40 -6.05 3.84 5.81
N ALA A 41 -4.74 3.61 5.73
CA ALA A 41 -4.15 2.97 4.58
C ALA A 41 -4.66 1.53 4.43
N GLU A 42 -4.72 0.80 5.54
CA GLU A 42 -5.24 -0.58 5.50
C GLU A 42 -6.70 -0.64 5.07
N ALA A 43 -7.52 0.27 5.56
CA ALA A 43 -8.92 0.31 5.18
C ALA A 43 -9.08 0.52 3.68
N TRP A 44 -8.29 1.43 3.12
CA TRP A 44 -8.30 1.68 1.69
C TRP A 44 -7.89 0.43 0.91
N ALA A 45 -6.82 -0.23 1.37
CA ALA A 45 -6.32 -1.43 0.70
C ALA A 45 -7.35 -2.55 0.70
N ARG A 46 -8.00 -2.79 1.84
CA ARG A 46 -9.04 -3.82 1.90
C ARG A 46 -10.18 -3.55 0.96
N LYS A 47 -10.54 -2.29 0.81
CA LYS A 47 -11.66 -1.91 -0.05
C LYS A 47 -11.31 -2.03 -1.52
N ASN A 48 -10.07 -1.74 -1.89
CA ASN A 48 -9.68 -1.60 -3.29
C ASN A 48 -8.87 -2.77 -3.83
N PHE A 49 -8.31 -3.60 -2.98
CA PHE A 49 -7.47 -4.73 -3.40
C PHE A 49 -8.14 -6.08 -3.20
N VAL A 50 -9.39 -6.10 -2.90
CA VAL A 50 -10.13 -7.36 -2.71
C VAL A 50 -10.86 -7.75 -3.97
#